data_e3e10d53fcb7c59d4c5120fb493b495f
#
_entry.id   e3e10d53fcb7c59d4c5120fb493b495f
#
_cell.length_a   1.000
_cell.length_b   1.000
_cell.length_c   1.000
_cell.angle_alpha   90.00
_cell.angle_beta   90.00
_cell.angle_gamma   90.00
#
_symmetry.space_group_name_H-M   'P 1'
#
loop_
_entity.id
_entity.type
_entity.pdbx_description
1 polymer ?
#
loop_
_entity_poly.entity_id
_entity_poly.type
_entity_poly.pdbx_seq_one_letter_code
_entity_poly.pdbx_strand_id
1 'polypeptide(L)'
;MYELFYNLKERPFNLTPDPRFIYFTEKHCEALANLVYGIRERKGFIVLSGEVGTGKTTLIHALLDTLERTGILSAFIFNPILSGSEFFEYLLADLNLKYDGKSKSQALMKLNSLLLERYRTGQATVLIIDEAQNLGPRQLEPPDRHEAGLL
;
A
#
# COMPACT_ATOMS: atom_id res chain seq x y z
N MET A 1 24.33 -13.41 22.46
CA MET A 1 25.71 -13.94 22.51
C MET A 1 26.59 -13.39 21.38
N TYR A 2 26.12 -13.30 20.12
CA TYR A 2 26.89 -12.70 19.01
C TYR A 2 26.94 -11.16 19.09
N GLU A 3 25.98 -10.52 19.75
CA GLU A 3 25.93 -9.07 19.95
C GLU A 3 27.17 -8.57 20.69
N LEU A 4 27.55 -9.26 21.75
CA LEU A 4 28.75 -8.93 22.53
C LEU A 4 30.03 -9.16 21.72
N PHE A 5 30.07 -10.24 20.93
CA PHE A 5 31.22 -10.59 20.12
C PHE A 5 31.50 -9.54 19.03
N TYR A 6 30.44 -9.04 18.36
CA TYR A 6 30.55 -8.05 17.30
C TYR A 6 30.37 -6.60 17.81
N ASN A 7 30.27 -6.41 19.13
CA ASN A 7 30.07 -5.10 19.77
C ASN A 7 28.86 -4.36 19.17
N LEU A 8 27.77 -5.09 18.95
CA LEU A 8 26.54 -4.53 18.41
C LEU A 8 25.71 -3.88 19.53
N LYS A 9 25.15 -2.71 19.26
CA LYS A 9 24.29 -1.99 20.20
C LYS A 9 22.91 -2.62 20.37
N GLU A 10 22.44 -3.30 19.34
CA GLU A 10 21.14 -3.97 19.30
C GLU A 10 21.20 -5.16 18.34
N ARG A 11 20.17 -6.00 18.36
CA ARG A 11 20.07 -7.17 17.48
C ARG A 11 19.70 -6.75 16.07
N PRO A 12 20.58 -6.88 15.06
CA PRO A 12 20.27 -6.50 13.68
C PRO A 12 19.36 -7.50 12.95
N PHE A 13 19.25 -8.73 13.45
CA PHE A 13 18.49 -9.82 12.82
C PHE A 13 17.31 -10.20 13.70
N ASN A 14 16.21 -9.46 13.55
CA ASN A 14 14.92 -9.79 14.15
C ASN A 14 14.04 -10.55 13.15
N LEU A 15 13.05 -11.31 13.65
CA LEU A 15 12.06 -11.99 12.80
C LEU A 15 11.19 -10.98 12.04
N THR A 16 10.97 -9.81 12.63
CA THR A 16 10.26 -8.70 11.97
C THR A 16 11.27 -7.82 11.26
N PRO A 17 11.12 -7.57 9.94
CA PRO A 17 11.97 -6.65 9.21
C PRO A 17 11.95 -5.25 9.85
N ASP A 18 13.14 -4.71 10.14
CA ASP A 18 13.29 -3.35 10.66
C ASP A 18 13.90 -2.46 9.58
N PRO A 19 13.14 -1.45 9.08
CA PRO A 19 13.61 -0.55 8.03
C PRO A 19 14.91 0.18 8.36
N ARG A 20 15.25 0.32 9.64
CA ARG A 20 16.51 0.97 10.07
C ARG A 20 17.76 0.19 9.66
N PHE A 21 17.64 -1.11 9.45
CA PHE A 21 18.75 -1.99 9.05
C PHE A 21 18.78 -2.27 7.56
N ILE A 22 17.97 -1.57 6.76
CA ILE A 22 18.01 -1.75 5.31
C ILE A 22 19.31 -1.19 4.74
N TYR A 23 20.03 -2.01 4.01
CA TYR A 23 21.14 -1.57 3.18
C TYR A 23 20.61 -1.26 1.78
N PHE A 24 20.50 0.03 1.46
CA PHE A 24 20.08 0.47 0.15
C PHE A 24 21.20 0.27 -0.87
N THR A 25 21.01 -0.67 -1.79
CA THR A 25 21.83 -0.74 -3.00
C THR A 25 21.41 0.35 -3.99
N GLU A 26 22.24 0.62 -5.00
CA GLU A 26 21.88 1.54 -6.08
C GLU A 26 20.53 1.19 -6.72
N LYS A 27 20.28 -0.12 -6.95
CA LYS A 27 19.00 -0.61 -7.49
C LYS A 27 17.80 -0.30 -6.58
N HIS A 28 17.97 -0.42 -5.26
CA HIS A 28 16.90 -0.05 -4.32
C HIS A 28 16.62 1.45 -4.34
N CYS A 29 17.67 2.27 -4.40
CA CYS A 29 17.52 3.72 -4.51
C CYS A 29 16.83 4.12 -5.82
N GLU A 30 17.22 3.53 -6.94
CA GLU A 30 16.60 3.75 -8.24
C GLU A 30 15.13 3.33 -8.25
N ALA A 31 14.81 2.14 -7.72
CA ALA A 31 13.44 1.64 -7.63
C ALA A 31 12.57 2.56 -6.76
N LEU A 32 13.07 2.98 -5.59
CA LEU A 32 12.35 3.91 -4.72
C LEU A 32 12.12 5.27 -5.39
N ALA A 33 13.13 5.81 -6.07
CA ALA A 33 13.03 7.06 -6.81
C ALA A 33 11.97 6.96 -7.93
N ASN A 34 11.95 5.86 -8.66
CA ASN A 34 10.97 5.61 -9.72
C ASN A 34 9.54 5.48 -9.16
N LEU A 35 9.36 4.80 -8.02
CA LEU A 35 8.06 4.72 -7.34
C LEU A 35 7.58 6.10 -6.91
N VAL A 36 8.42 6.88 -6.22
CA VAL A 36 8.08 8.24 -5.77
C VAL A 36 7.79 9.15 -6.96
N TYR A 37 8.60 9.08 -8.02
CA TYR A 37 8.36 9.83 -9.26
C TYR A 37 7.01 9.47 -9.88
N GLY A 38 6.73 8.17 -10.05
CA GLY A 38 5.47 7.72 -10.63
C GLY A 38 4.24 8.14 -9.83
N ILE A 39 4.34 8.17 -8.49
CA ILE A 39 3.27 8.65 -7.62
C ILE A 39 3.06 10.16 -7.79
N ARG A 40 4.14 10.94 -7.80
CA ARG A 40 4.07 12.40 -7.99
C ARG A 40 3.50 12.78 -9.35
N GLU A 41 3.92 12.08 -10.39
CA GLU A 41 3.45 12.27 -11.77
C GLU A 41 2.08 11.62 -12.04
N ARG A 42 1.46 10.98 -11.01
CA ARG A 42 0.14 10.33 -11.10
C ARG A 42 0.04 9.37 -12.29
N LYS A 43 1.04 8.49 -12.42
CA LYS A 43 1.10 7.50 -13.53
C LYS A 43 -0.05 6.49 -13.53
N GLY A 44 -0.92 6.53 -12.51
CA GLY A 44 -2.10 5.68 -12.37
C GLY A 44 -1.77 4.29 -11.86
N PHE A 45 -0.85 3.57 -12.50
CA PHE A 45 -0.50 2.20 -12.13
C PHE A 45 1.01 1.98 -12.22
N ILE A 46 1.59 1.39 -11.16
CA ILE A 46 3.02 1.10 -11.10
C ILE A 46 3.20 -0.33 -10.61
N VAL A 47 4.03 -1.12 -11.27
CA VAL A 47 4.36 -2.49 -10.87
C VAL A 47 5.80 -2.56 -10.40
N LEU A 48 6.01 -3.04 -9.18
CA LEU A 48 7.32 -3.42 -8.67
C LEU A 48 7.44 -4.94 -8.74
N SER A 49 8.34 -5.44 -9.56
CA SER A 49 8.61 -6.87 -9.69
C SER A 49 10.06 -7.19 -9.33
N GLY A 50 10.29 -8.43 -8.90
CA GLY A 50 11.63 -8.91 -8.55
C GLY A 50 11.55 -10.29 -7.90
N GLU A 51 12.68 -10.98 -7.83
CA GLU A 51 12.78 -12.30 -7.22
C GLU A 51 12.47 -12.29 -5.71
N VAL A 52 12.20 -13.46 -5.16
CA VAL A 52 12.01 -13.63 -3.71
C VAL A 52 13.31 -13.24 -2.98
N GLY A 53 13.19 -12.53 -1.87
CA GLY A 53 14.35 -12.12 -1.06
C GLY A 53 15.08 -10.86 -1.55
N THR A 54 14.62 -10.20 -2.63
CA THR A 54 15.24 -8.95 -3.13
C THR A 54 14.88 -7.70 -2.32
N GLY A 55 14.14 -7.83 -1.21
CA GLY A 55 13.78 -6.72 -0.35
C GLY A 55 12.61 -5.86 -0.82
N LYS A 56 11.71 -6.38 -1.68
CA LYS A 56 10.51 -5.65 -2.16
C LYS A 56 9.66 -5.10 -1.02
N THR A 57 9.28 -5.94 -0.07
CA THR A 57 8.49 -5.54 1.10
C THR A 57 9.21 -4.48 1.95
N THR A 58 10.51 -4.60 2.11
CA THR A 58 11.31 -3.59 2.83
C THR A 58 11.34 -2.26 2.08
N LEU A 59 11.41 -2.31 0.75
CA LEU A 59 11.34 -1.13 -0.10
C LEU A 59 9.96 -0.46 -0.02
N ILE A 60 8.89 -1.26 0.05
CA ILE A 60 7.52 -0.77 0.26
C ILE A 60 7.41 -0.03 1.60
N HIS A 61 7.97 -0.55 2.68
CA HIS A 61 7.99 0.15 3.97
C HIS A 61 8.74 1.48 3.90
N ALA A 62 9.89 1.53 3.23
CA ALA A 62 10.61 2.79 3.01
C ALA A 62 9.81 3.79 2.15
N LEU A 63 9.03 3.29 1.18
CA LEU A 63 8.10 4.11 0.40
C LEU A 63 6.99 4.67 1.31
N LEU A 64 6.36 3.85 2.14
CA LEU A 64 5.30 4.27 3.06
C LEU A 64 5.79 5.39 4.01
N ASP A 65 6.98 5.24 4.60
CA ASP A 65 7.61 6.28 5.41
C ASP A 65 7.80 7.59 4.62
N THR A 66 8.18 7.48 3.36
CA THR A 66 8.37 8.64 2.48
C THR A 66 7.04 9.32 2.16
N LEU A 67 5.98 8.54 1.89
CA LEU A 67 4.64 9.05 1.62
C LEU A 67 4.06 9.76 2.83
N GLU A 68 4.19 9.18 4.02
CA GLU A 68 3.74 9.77 5.28
C GLU A 68 4.41 11.13 5.53
N ARG A 69 5.73 11.22 5.40
CA ARG A 69 6.49 12.48 5.56
C ARG A 69 6.09 13.55 4.55
N THR A 70 5.62 13.17 3.38
CA THR A 70 5.16 14.11 2.34
C THR A 70 3.66 14.40 2.40
N GLY A 71 2.92 13.84 3.37
CA GLY A 71 1.47 14.03 3.54
C GLY A 71 0.63 13.38 2.45
N ILE A 72 1.19 12.42 1.72
CA ILE A 72 0.45 11.63 0.74
C ILE A 72 -0.31 10.53 1.49
N LEU A 73 -1.63 10.50 1.33
CA LEU A 73 -2.46 9.45 1.90
C LEU A 73 -2.18 8.12 1.18
N SER A 74 -1.85 7.10 1.95
CA SER A 74 -1.61 5.76 1.41
C SER A 74 -2.46 4.73 2.16
N ALA A 75 -2.92 3.71 1.43
CA ALA A 75 -3.46 2.48 1.98
C ALA A 75 -2.54 1.32 1.59
N PHE A 76 -2.28 0.41 2.53
CA PHE A 76 -1.37 -0.71 2.34
C PHE A 76 -2.05 -2.05 2.63
N ILE A 77 -2.10 -2.91 1.64
CA ILE A 77 -2.63 -4.27 1.76
C ILE A 77 -1.46 -5.25 1.62
N PHE A 78 -1.11 -5.86 2.73
CA PHE A 78 0.05 -6.76 2.83
C PHE A 78 -0.18 -8.11 2.12
N ASN A 79 -1.36 -8.70 2.23
CA ASN A 79 -1.68 -9.98 1.59
C ASN A 79 -3.13 -9.97 1.11
N PRO A 80 -3.38 -9.89 -0.19
CA PRO A 80 -4.71 -9.76 -0.73
C PRO A 80 -5.47 -11.09 -0.87
N ILE A 81 -5.08 -12.17 -0.17
CA ILE A 81 -5.88 -13.40 -0.07
C ILE A 81 -7.11 -13.12 0.81
N LEU A 82 -7.97 -12.26 0.32
CA LEU A 82 -9.16 -11.79 1.02
C LEU A 82 -10.35 -11.94 0.06
N SER A 83 -11.54 -12.11 0.60
CA SER A 83 -12.76 -11.94 -0.20
C SER A 83 -12.88 -10.48 -0.65
N GLY A 84 -13.65 -10.20 -1.69
CA GLY A 84 -13.84 -8.82 -2.15
C GLY A 84 -14.42 -7.89 -1.09
N SER A 85 -15.23 -8.40 -0.15
CA SER A 85 -15.75 -7.63 0.98
C SER A 85 -14.67 -7.31 2.02
N GLU A 86 -13.87 -8.29 2.39
CA GLU A 86 -12.77 -8.12 3.34
C GLU A 86 -11.71 -7.16 2.78
N PHE A 87 -11.34 -7.31 1.51
CA PHE A 87 -10.43 -6.38 0.84
C PHE A 87 -10.92 -4.94 0.94
N PHE A 88 -12.22 -4.73 0.69
CA PHE A 88 -12.82 -3.41 0.76
C PHE A 88 -12.87 -2.86 2.20
N GLU A 89 -13.17 -3.69 3.18
CA GLU A 89 -13.14 -3.32 4.60
C GLU A 89 -11.73 -2.91 5.05
N TYR A 90 -10.71 -3.68 4.66
CA TYR A 90 -9.32 -3.33 4.93
C TYR A 90 -8.92 -1.99 4.31
N LEU A 91 -9.27 -1.79 3.04
CA LEU A 91 -9.00 -0.53 2.34
C LEU A 91 -9.62 0.66 3.06
N LEU A 92 -10.89 0.54 3.48
CA LEU A 92 -11.59 1.61 4.19
C LEU A 92 -10.96 1.87 5.57
N ALA A 93 -10.60 0.82 6.29
CA ALA A 93 -9.99 0.93 7.61
C ALA A 93 -8.63 1.64 7.52
N ASP A 94 -7.81 1.29 6.55
CA ASP A 94 -6.48 1.88 6.36
C ASP A 94 -6.56 3.35 5.91
N LEU A 95 -7.60 3.72 5.16
CA LEU A 95 -7.93 5.11 4.83
C LEU A 95 -8.66 5.87 5.96
N ASN A 96 -8.79 5.27 7.16
CA ASN A 96 -9.53 5.82 8.31
C ASN A 96 -11.02 6.14 8.00
N LEU A 97 -11.63 5.44 7.06
CA LEU A 97 -13.04 5.56 6.74
C LEU A 97 -13.85 4.56 7.57
N LYS A 98 -14.72 5.07 8.46
CA LYS A 98 -15.56 4.23 9.29
C LYS A 98 -16.58 3.49 8.43
N TYR A 99 -16.57 2.17 8.52
CA TYR A 99 -17.52 1.25 7.92
C TYR A 99 -18.15 0.38 9.00
N ASP A 100 -19.47 0.37 9.08
CA ASP A 100 -20.24 -0.36 10.08
C ASP A 100 -20.77 -1.72 9.60
N GLY A 101 -20.34 -2.14 8.41
CA GLY A 101 -20.77 -3.40 7.78
C GLY A 101 -22.21 -3.38 7.22
N LYS A 102 -22.96 -2.30 7.43
CA LYS A 102 -24.40 -2.27 7.10
C LYS A 102 -24.71 -1.79 5.69
N SER A 103 -23.89 -0.92 5.13
CA SER A 103 -24.16 -0.33 3.80
C SER A 103 -22.88 -0.10 2.99
N LYS A 104 -22.59 -1.05 2.10
CA LYS A 104 -21.48 -0.97 1.14
C LYS A 104 -21.60 0.30 0.25
N SER A 105 -22.84 0.65 -0.13
CA SER A 105 -23.08 1.85 -0.96
C SER A 105 -22.65 3.14 -0.25
N GLN A 106 -22.98 3.29 1.04
CA GLN A 106 -22.55 4.46 1.81
C GLN A 106 -21.04 4.52 1.97
N ALA A 107 -20.39 3.38 2.18
CA ALA A 107 -18.95 3.30 2.28
C ALA A 107 -18.26 3.68 0.96
N LEU A 108 -18.80 3.23 -0.18
CA LEU A 108 -18.33 3.62 -1.51
C LEU A 108 -18.51 5.14 -1.76
N MET A 109 -19.64 5.71 -1.33
CA MET A 109 -19.86 7.16 -1.42
C MET A 109 -18.84 7.95 -0.60
N LYS A 110 -18.53 7.50 0.63
CA LYS A 110 -17.50 8.12 1.48
C LYS A 110 -16.11 8.03 0.84
N LEU A 111 -15.74 6.85 0.34
CA LEU A 111 -14.49 6.65 -0.38
C LEU A 111 -14.39 7.57 -1.59
N ASN A 112 -15.43 7.61 -2.42
CA ASN A 112 -15.47 8.46 -3.60
C ASN A 112 -15.37 9.95 -3.23
N SER A 113 -16.08 10.39 -2.20
CA SER A 113 -16.00 11.76 -1.70
C SER A 113 -14.60 12.14 -1.24
N LEU A 114 -13.93 11.24 -0.47
CA LEU A 114 -12.55 11.43 -0.04
C LEU A 114 -11.61 11.57 -1.25
N LEU A 115 -11.69 10.64 -2.21
CA LEU A 115 -10.83 10.65 -3.39
C LEU A 115 -11.04 11.90 -4.25
N LEU A 116 -12.28 12.34 -4.44
CA LEU A 116 -12.61 13.54 -5.19
C LEU A 116 -12.13 14.82 -4.49
N GLU A 117 -12.27 14.91 -3.18
CA GLU A 117 -11.77 16.04 -2.39
C GLU A 117 -10.26 16.15 -2.51
N ARG A 118 -9.54 15.04 -2.32
CA ARG A 118 -8.09 15.00 -2.46
C ARG A 118 -7.62 15.32 -3.89
N TYR A 119 -8.33 14.81 -4.88
CA TYR A 119 -8.06 15.13 -6.29
C TYR A 119 -8.19 16.63 -6.57
N ARG A 120 -9.29 17.27 -6.09
CA ARG A 120 -9.53 18.71 -6.25
C ARG A 120 -8.48 19.59 -5.59
N THR A 121 -7.96 19.14 -4.45
CA THR A 121 -6.88 19.85 -3.71
C THR A 121 -5.50 19.52 -4.23
N GLY A 122 -5.38 18.75 -5.31
CA GLY A 122 -4.10 18.39 -5.89
C GLY A 122 -3.32 17.35 -5.07
N GLN A 123 -3.96 16.70 -4.11
CA GLN A 123 -3.33 15.68 -3.28
C GLN A 123 -3.45 14.29 -3.91
N ALA A 124 -2.36 13.52 -3.90
CA ALA A 124 -2.37 12.13 -4.33
C ALA A 124 -2.92 11.22 -3.22
N THR A 125 -3.55 10.12 -3.64
CA THR A 125 -3.89 8.97 -2.79
C THR A 125 -3.33 7.73 -3.46
N VAL A 126 -2.67 6.87 -2.68
CA VAL A 126 -1.95 5.70 -3.19
C VAL A 126 -2.48 4.44 -2.51
N LEU A 127 -2.82 3.44 -3.30
CA LEU A 127 -3.07 2.09 -2.82
C LEU A 127 -1.85 1.24 -3.15
N ILE A 128 -1.26 0.64 -2.14
CA ILE A 128 -0.11 -0.26 -2.27
C ILE A 128 -0.59 -1.67 -1.93
N ILE A 129 -0.31 -2.62 -2.79
CA ILE A 129 -0.66 -4.03 -2.61
C ILE A 129 0.62 -4.84 -2.71
N ASP A 130 1.04 -5.45 -1.63
CA ASP A 130 2.12 -6.44 -1.63
C ASP A 130 1.55 -7.81 -2.01
N GLU A 131 2.39 -8.70 -2.53
CA GLU A 131 2.00 -10.04 -3.01
C GLU A 131 0.80 -10.01 -3.99
N ALA A 132 0.77 -9.03 -4.88
CA ALA A 132 -0.35 -8.76 -5.79
C ALA A 132 -0.71 -9.93 -6.72
N GLN A 133 0.18 -10.92 -6.91
CA GLN A 133 -0.13 -12.16 -7.63
C GLN A 133 -1.22 -13.00 -6.93
N ASN A 134 -1.51 -12.73 -5.66
CA ASN A 134 -2.57 -13.38 -4.91
C ASN A 134 -3.94 -12.73 -5.09
N LEU A 135 -4.03 -11.63 -5.84
CA LEU A 135 -5.31 -11.02 -6.22
C LEU A 135 -6.07 -11.96 -7.16
N GLY A 136 -7.30 -12.29 -6.79
CA GLY A 136 -8.20 -13.01 -7.67
C GLY A 136 -8.81 -12.09 -8.75
N PRO A 137 -9.29 -12.64 -9.88
CA PRO A 137 -9.93 -11.86 -10.95
C PRO A 137 -11.06 -10.96 -10.44
N ARG A 138 -11.88 -11.45 -9.50
CA ARG A 138 -13.01 -10.70 -8.92
C ARG A 138 -12.63 -9.46 -8.12
N GLN A 139 -11.39 -9.37 -7.64
CA GLN A 139 -10.90 -8.20 -6.91
C GLN A 139 -10.42 -7.09 -7.86
N LEU A 140 -10.10 -7.46 -9.10
CA LEU A 140 -9.63 -6.56 -10.15
C LEU A 140 -10.77 -6.10 -11.07
N GLU A 141 -11.89 -6.79 -11.05
CA GLU A 141 -13.06 -6.40 -11.84
C GLU A 141 -13.78 -5.22 -11.18
N PRO A 142 -14.19 -4.21 -11.96
CA PRO A 142 -15.08 -3.19 -11.44
C PRO A 142 -16.37 -3.86 -10.96
N PRO A 143 -17.02 -3.36 -9.89
CA PRO A 143 -18.29 -3.92 -9.42
C PRO A 143 -19.28 -3.97 -10.59
N ASP A 144 -19.90 -5.14 -10.78
CA ASP A 144 -20.85 -5.39 -11.85
C ASP A 144 -21.88 -4.23 -11.92
N ARG A 145 -22.06 -3.68 -13.12
CA ARG A 145 -23.04 -2.62 -13.39
C ARG A 145 -24.48 -2.99 -12.99
N HIS A 146 -24.71 -4.26 -12.71
CA HIS A 146 -26.01 -4.79 -12.26
C HIS A 146 -26.25 -4.62 -10.75
N GLU A 147 -25.20 -4.43 -9.93
CA GLU A 147 -25.37 -4.12 -8.50
C GLU A 147 -25.45 -2.60 -8.22
N ALA A 148 -25.01 -1.76 -9.12
CA ALA A 148 -25.28 -0.33 -9.11
C ALA A 148 -26.68 -0.13 -9.71
N GLY A 149 -27.73 -0.32 -8.89
CA GLY A 149 -29.12 -0.04 -9.27
C GLY A 149 -29.22 1.33 -9.92
N LEU A 150 -29.37 1.31 -11.24
CA LEU A 150 -29.73 2.46 -12.03
C LEU A 150 -31.14 2.90 -11.65
N LEU A 151 -31.26 4.09 -11.16
CA LEU A 151 -32.37 5.00 -11.52
C LEU A 151 -31.79 6.17 -12.28
#